data_4e410edf9c5b87fad8cffd2ff76154ad
#
_entry.id   4e410edf9c5b87fad8cffd2ff76154ad
#
_cell.length_a   1.000
_cell.length_b   1.000
_cell.length_c   1.000
_cell.angle_alpha   90.00
_cell.angle_beta   90.00
_cell.angle_gamma   90.00
#
_symmetry.space_group_name_H-M   'P 1'
#
loop_
_entity.id
_entity.type
_entity.pdbx_description
1 polymer ?
#
loop_
_entity_poly.entity_id
_entity_poly.type
_entity_poly.pdbx_seq_one_letter_code
_entity_poly.pdbx_strand_id
1 'polypeptide(L)'
;LHGYASPDGGYANNNKLSHNRTQALLKHILKIYPISSKLFAATATAEDWAGTIKYVNENDIPQKEAALEIINSNMQPDAKEKALLKKAPQAYHYLLQNVWPSLRRTDYTIEYDVQAFNVEKAREVIKTRPQKLSLQEMYLVAQTYPKGSAEFNNVFDIAVRMFPEDKL
;
A
#
# COMPACT_ATOMS: atom_id res chain seq x y z
N LEU A 1 -3.24 0.08 -7.44
CA LEU A 1 -4.13 -0.93 -6.86
C LEU A 1 -3.79 -2.29 -7.43
N HIS A 2 -3.68 -3.31 -6.57
CA HIS A 2 -3.40 -4.67 -7.01
C HIS A 2 -4.31 -5.66 -6.28
N GLY A 3 -5.19 -6.32 -7.03
CA GLY A 3 -6.15 -7.29 -6.50
C GLY A 3 -5.59 -8.71 -6.54
N TYR A 4 -5.92 -9.48 -5.50
CA TYR A 4 -5.51 -10.88 -5.37
C TYR A 4 -6.73 -11.79 -5.22
N ALA A 5 -6.68 -12.96 -5.82
CA ALA A 5 -7.48 -14.09 -5.39
C ALA A 5 -6.59 -15.16 -4.76
N SER A 6 -7.21 -16.04 -3.99
CA SER A 6 -6.55 -17.18 -3.37
C SER A 6 -6.41 -18.35 -4.35
N PRO A 7 -5.49 -19.27 -4.10
CA PRO A 7 -5.27 -20.42 -4.97
C PRO A 7 -6.42 -21.42 -5.12
N ASP A 8 -7.42 -21.38 -4.23
CA ASP A 8 -8.55 -22.29 -4.27
C ASP A 8 -9.53 -21.97 -5.41
N GLY A 9 -9.90 -23.00 -6.14
CA GLY A 9 -10.80 -22.89 -7.29
C GLY A 9 -10.09 -22.74 -8.62
N GLY A 10 -10.86 -22.65 -9.71
CA GLY A 10 -10.28 -22.61 -11.06
C GLY A 10 -9.61 -21.26 -11.38
N TYR A 11 -8.42 -21.31 -11.97
CA TYR A 11 -7.61 -20.14 -12.33
C TYR A 11 -8.38 -19.08 -13.13
N ALA A 12 -9.17 -19.50 -14.14
CA ALA A 12 -9.95 -18.56 -14.95
C ALA A 12 -10.96 -17.73 -14.11
N ASN A 13 -11.60 -18.37 -13.14
CA ASN A 13 -12.52 -17.71 -12.22
C ASN A 13 -11.76 -16.76 -11.27
N ASN A 14 -10.65 -17.22 -10.71
CA ASN A 14 -9.80 -16.43 -9.81
C ASN A 14 -9.22 -15.20 -10.51
N ASN A 15 -8.84 -15.34 -11.77
CA ASN A 15 -8.40 -14.21 -12.59
C ASN A 15 -9.52 -13.16 -12.73
N LYS A 16 -10.74 -13.56 -13.02
CA LYS A 16 -11.89 -12.65 -13.10
C LYS A 16 -12.20 -12.00 -11.73
N LEU A 17 -12.15 -12.77 -10.66
CA LEU A 17 -12.42 -12.27 -9.31
C LEU A 17 -11.41 -11.24 -8.84
N SER A 18 -10.12 -11.48 -9.06
CA SER A 18 -9.05 -10.53 -8.67
C SER A 18 -9.16 -9.21 -9.44
N HIS A 19 -9.40 -9.26 -10.75
CA HIS A 19 -9.64 -8.06 -11.55
C HIS A 19 -10.90 -7.31 -11.10
N ASN A 20 -12.00 -8.00 -10.85
CA ASN A 20 -13.24 -7.38 -10.42
C ASN A 20 -13.09 -6.69 -9.05
N ARG A 21 -12.34 -7.28 -8.12
CA ARG A 21 -12.02 -6.65 -6.81
C ARG A 21 -11.26 -5.34 -7.00
N THR A 22 -10.22 -5.34 -7.82
CA THR A 22 -9.45 -4.12 -8.12
C THR A 22 -10.31 -3.05 -8.75
N GLN A 23 -11.13 -3.41 -9.74
CA GLN A 23 -12.02 -2.46 -10.41
C GLN A 23 -13.12 -1.93 -9.49
N ALA A 24 -13.65 -2.76 -8.59
CA ALA A 24 -14.64 -2.33 -7.61
C ALA A 24 -14.07 -1.30 -6.64
N LEU A 25 -12.84 -1.54 -6.13
CA LEU A 25 -12.14 -0.58 -5.27
C LEU A 25 -11.85 0.72 -6.02
N LEU A 26 -11.32 0.65 -7.25
CA LEU A 26 -11.06 1.83 -8.07
C LEU A 26 -12.33 2.68 -8.26
N LYS A 27 -13.44 2.05 -8.66
CA LYS A 27 -14.73 2.73 -8.80
C LYS A 27 -15.19 3.39 -7.50
N HIS A 28 -15.00 2.71 -6.38
CA HIS A 28 -15.36 3.25 -5.07
C HIS A 28 -14.55 4.50 -4.72
N ILE A 29 -13.22 4.46 -4.93
CA ILE A 29 -12.33 5.60 -4.71
C ILE A 29 -12.74 6.78 -5.58
N LEU A 30 -12.93 6.56 -6.89
CA LEU A 30 -13.31 7.62 -7.84
C LEU A 30 -14.69 8.23 -7.56
N LYS A 31 -15.57 7.49 -6.89
CA LYS A 31 -16.88 8.01 -6.45
C LYS A 31 -16.76 8.95 -5.26
N ILE A 32 -15.82 8.71 -4.36
CA ILE A 32 -15.67 9.49 -3.11
C ILE A 32 -14.74 10.68 -3.31
N TYR A 33 -13.68 10.51 -4.10
CA TYR A 33 -12.63 11.51 -4.27
C TYR A 33 -12.60 12.06 -5.70
N PRO A 34 -12.52 13.40 -5.87
CA PRO A 34 -12.43 14.03 -7.20
C PRO A 34 -11.00 13.91 -7.77
N ILE A 35 -10.54 12.67 -7.96
CA ILE A 35 -9.21 12.35 -8.45
C ILE A 35 -9.33 11.79 -9.87
N SER A 36 -8.41 12.16 -10.76
CA SER A 36 -8.40 11.64 -12.13
C SER A 36 -8.08 10.15 -12.16
N SER A 37 -8.88 9.36 -12.90
CA SER A 37 -8.63 7.93 -13.11
C SER A 37 -7.27 7.64 -13.77
N LYS A 38 -6.69 8.61 -14.49
CA LYS A 38 -5.36 8.50 -15.12
C LYS A 38 -4.21 8.36 -14.12
N LEU A 39 -4.45 8.71 -12.85
CA LEU A 39 -3.47 8.58 -11.77
C LEU A 39 -3.44 7.16 -11.15
N PHE A 40 -4.26 6.26 -11.63
CA PHE A 40 -4.34 4.90 -11.08
C PHE A 40 -3.79 3.87 -12.06
N ALA A 41 -2.91 3.02 -11.56
CA ALA A 41 -2.60 1.72 -12.16
C ALA A 41 -3.42 0.65 -11.43
N ALA A 42 -4.15 -0.18 -12.17
CA ALA A 42 -5.00 -1.24 -11.63
C ALA A 42 -4.58 -2.57 -12.24
N THR A 43 -4.01 -3.45 -11.42
CA THR A 43 -3.49 -4.76 -11.81
C THR A 43 -4.07 -5.86 -10.92
N ALA A 44 -3.88 -7.13 -11.29
CA ALA A 44 -4.38 -8.24 -10.50
C ALA A 44 -3.50 -9.49 -10.63
N THR A 45 -3.51 -10.32 -9.59
CA THR A 45 -2.94 -11.67 -9.56
C THR A 45 -4.07 -12.68 -9.39
N ALA A 46 -4.20 -13.60 -10.33
CA ALA A 46 -5.27 -14.60 -10.34
C ALA A 46 -5.22 -15.52 -9.10
N GLU A 47 -4.01 -15.92 -8.68
CA GLU A 47 -3.80 -16.80 -7.55
C GLU A 47 -2.52 -16.40 -6.80
N ASP A 48 -2.66 -16.04 -5.53
CA ASP A 48 -1.55 -15.60 -4.69
C ASP A 48 -0.73 -16.76 -4.13
N TRP A 49 -0.09 -17.51 -5.04
CA TRP A 49 0.86 -18.56 -4.65
C TRP A 49 2.08 -17.99 -3.93
N ALA A 50 2.49 -16.76 -4.26
CA ALA A 50 3.61 -16.10 -3.57
C ALA A 50 3.27 -15.84 -2.09
N GLY A 51 2.07 -15.35 -1.80
CA GLY A 51 1.59 -15.20 -0.43
C GLY A 51 1.48 -16.54 0.30
N THR A 52 1.04 -17.59 -0.40
CA THR A 52 1.00 -18.95 0.16
C THR A 52 2.40 -19.46 0.50
N ILE A 53 3.38 -19.31 -0.41
CA ILE A 53 4.79 -19.69 -0.19
C ILE A 53 5.37 -18.97 1.01
N LYS A 54 5.16 -17.66 1.08
CA LYS A 54 5.64 -16.84 2.18
C LYS A 54 5.10 -17.35 3.50
N TYR A 55 3.78 -17.55 3.60
CA TYR A 55 3.16 -18.06 4.82
C TYR A 55 3.72 -19.43 5.25
N VAL A 56 3.82 -20.38 4.30
CA VAL A 56 4.30 -21.75 4.61
C VAL A 56 5.76 -21.74 5.04
N ASN A 57 6.60 -20.87 4.50
CA ASN A 57 7.99 -20.74 4.94
C ASN A 57 8.10 -20.22 6.38
N GLU A 58 7.28 -19.22 6.73
CA GLU A 58 7.33 -18.51 8.00
C GLU A 58 6.60 -19.24 9.15
N ASN A 59 5.76 -20.23 8.84
CA ASN A 59 4.93 -20.91 9.82
C ASN A 59 5.10 -22.44 9.76
N ASP A 60 4.78 -23.09 10.86
CA ASP A 60 4.67 -24.55 10.92
C ASP A 60 3.25 -24.97 10.54
N ILE A 61 3.14 -25.83 9.51
CA ILE A 61 1.87 -26.35 9.02
C ILE A 61 1.95 -27.87 8.85
N PRO A 62 0.82 -28.58 8.90
CA PRO A 62 0.80 -30.02 8.61
C PRO A 62 1.36 -30.31 7.20
N GLN A 63 2.18 -31.35 7.10
CA GLN A 63 2.78 -31.80 5.82
C GLN A 63 3.56 -30.71 5.06
N LYS A 64 4.27 -29.82 5.80
CA LYS A 64 4.95 -28.61 5.27
C LYS A 64 5.89 -28.94 4.11
N GLU A 65 6.77 -29.93 4.24
CA GLU A 65 7.77 -30.29 3.23
C GLU A 65 7.10 -30.73 1.91
N ALA A 66 6.10 -31.62 2.02
CA ALA A 66 5.34 -32.08 0.85
C ALA A 66 4.54 -30.92 0.19
N ALA A 67 4.02 -30.00 1.01
CA ALA A 67 3.34 -28.83 0.50
C ALA A 67 4.31 -27.90 -0.25
N LEU A 68 5.50 -27.60 0.31
CA LEU A 68 6.51 -26.74 -0.31
C LEU A 68 7.02 -27.32 -1.62
N GLU A 69 7.25 -28.63 -1.71
CA GLU A 69 7.63 -29.29 -2.97
C GLU A 69 6.62 -29.03 -4.08
N ILE A 70 5.32 -29.15 -3.77
CA ILE A 70 4.24 -28.94 -4.74
C ILE A 70 4.09 -27.45 -5.08
N ILE A 71 4.06 -26.59 -4.08
CA ILE A 71 3.83 -25.15 -4.27
C ILE A 71 4.96 -24.50 -5.06
N ASN A 72 6.22 -24.92 -4.86
CA ASN A 72 7.38 -24.43 -5.61
C ASN A 72 7.58 -25.11 -6.97
N SER A 73 6.78 -26.11 -7.32
CA SER A 73 6.89 -26.78 -8.62
C SER A 73 6.47 -25.87 -9.77
N ASN A 74 6.88 -26.23 -11.00
CA ASN A 74 6.49 -25.53 -12.23
C ASN A 74 5.12 -26.01 -12.79
N MET A 75 4.29 -26.64 -11.97
CA MET A 75 2.96 -27.06 -12.41
C MET A 75 2.06 -25.85 -12.71
N GLN A 76 1.12 -26.05 -13.62
CA GLN A 76 0.04 -25.08 -13.83
C GLN A 76 -0.80 -24.93 -12.56
N PRO A 77 -1.35 -23.73 -12.29
CA PRO A 77 -2.04 -23.42 -11.02
C PRO A 77 -3.11 -24.45 -10.61
N ASP A 78 -4.05 -24.79 -11.50
CA ASP A 78 -5.10 -25.78 -11.23
C ASP A 78 -4.53 -27.20 -10.97
N ALA A 79 -3.42 -27.55 -11.61
CA ALA A 79 -2.75 -28.84 -11.39
C ALA A 79 -2.01 -28.86 -10.05
N LYS A 80 -1.43 -27.72 -9.66
CA LYS A 80 -0.78 -27.52 -8.36
C LYS A 80 -1.77 -27.67 -7.21
N GLU A 81 -2.94 -27.05 -7.31
CA GLU A 81 -4.01 -27.19 -6.31
C GLU A 81 -4.46 -28.65 -6.16
N LYS A 82 -4.74 -29.33 -7.30
CA LYS A 82 -5.11 -30.75 -7.29
C LYS A 82 -4.03 -31.65 -6.72
N ALA A 83 -2.76 -31.35 -7.03
CA ALA A 83 -1.62 -32.11 -6.48
C ALA A 83 -1.51 -31.91 -4.96
N LEU A 84 -1.71 -30.70 -4.48
CA LEU A 84 -1.71 -30.37 -3.06
C LEU A 84 -2.80 -31.14 -2.31
N LEU A 85 -4.05 -31.12 -2.82
CA LEU A 85 -5.17 -31.86 -2.26
C LEU A 85 -4.89 -33.37 -2.21
N LYS A 86 -4.25 -33.93 -3.27
CA LYS A 86 -4.00 -35.36 -3.38
C LYS A 86 -2.82 -35.85 -2.53
N LYS A 87 -1.71 -35.09 -2.52
CA LYS A 87 -0.43 -35.53 -1.94
C LYS A 87 -0.16 -34.95 -0.54
N ALA A 88 -0.76 -33.79 -0.21
CA ALA A 88 -0.64 -33.13 1.09
C ALA A 88 -2.00 -32.62 1.59
N PRO A 89 -3.00 -33.51 1.77
CA PRO A 89 -4.37 -33.12 2.07
C PRO A 89 -4.51 -32.33 3.38
N GLN A 90 -3.71 -32.63 4.40
CA GLN A 90 -3.75 -31.87 5.65
C GLN A 90 -3.26 -30.43 5.47
N ALA A 91 -2.18 -30.24 4.70
CA ALA A 91 -1.71 -28.92 4.33
C ALA A 91 -2.77 -28.16 3.49
N TYR A 92 -3.36 -28.83 2.50
CA TYR A 92 -4.42 -28.23 1.69
C TYR A 92 -5.58 -27.70 2.53
N HIS A 93 -6.13 -28.54 3.41
CA HIS A 93 -7.25 -28.13 4.27
C HIS A 93 -6.86 -27.05 5.27
N TYR A 94 -5.64 -27.11 5.79
CA TYR A 94 -5.12 -26.05 6.67
C TYR A 94 -5.04 -24.71 5.94
N LEU A 95 -4.46 -24.70 4.74
CA LEU A 95 -4.31 -23.49 3.91
C LEU A 95 -5.67 -22.92 3.51
N LEU A 96 -6.60 -23.78 3.10
CA LEU A 96 -7.96 -23.41 2.70
C LEU A 96 -8.72 -22.71 3.84
N GLN A 97 -8.57 -23.19 5.05
CA GLN A 97 -9.33 -22.69 6.21
C GLN A 97 -8.66 -21.49 6.90
N ASN A 98 -7.33 -21.47 6.98
CA ASN A 98 -6.61 -20.54 7.84
C ASN A 98 -5.81 -19.48 7.08
N VAL A 99 -5.44 -19.72 5.82
CA VAL A 99 -4.51 -18.86 5.09
C VAL A 99 -5.15 -18.20 3.88
N TRP A 100 -5.71 -18.98 2.97
CA TRP A 100 -6.26 -18.50 1.71
C TRP A 100 -7.38 -17.45 1.84
N PRO A 101 -8.25 -17.47 2.88
CA PRO A 101 -9.20 -16.39 3.08
C PRO A 101 -8.55 -14.99 3.21
N SER A 102 -7.39 -14.90 3.88
CA SER A 102 -6.65 -13.64 4.05
C SER A 102 -5.93 -13.17 2.77
N LEU A 103 -5.67 -14.08 1.83
CA LEU A 103 -5.05 -13.75 0.55
C LEU A 103 -6.03 -13.13 -0.46
N ARG A 104 -7.33 -13.14 -0.17
CA ARG A 104 -8.38 -12.52 -0.98
C ARG A 104 -8.47 -11.03 -0.68
N ARG A 105 -7.53 -10.25 -1.20
CA ARG A 105 -7.38 -8.83 -0.84
C ARG A 105 -7.13 -7.94 -2.07
N THR A 106 -7.17 -6.65 -1.84
CA THR A 106 -6.63 -5.65 -2.76
C THR A 106 -5.66 -4.76 -1.99
N ASP A 107 -4.41 -4.73 -2.43
CA ASP A 107 -3.39 -3.86 -1.89
C ASP A 107 -3.38 -2.54 -2.66
N TYR A 108 -2.93 -1.47 -2.01
CA TYR A 108 -2.71 -0.19 -2.67
C TYR A 108 -1.37 0.40 -2.26
N THR A 109 -0.77 1.11 -3.20
CA THR A 109 0.43 1.94 -2.97
C THR A 109 0.11 3.35 -3.42
N ILE A 110 0.50 4.34 -2.64
CA ILE A 110 0.39 5.75 -3.00
C ILE A 110 1.80 6.27 -3.23
N GLU A 111 2.06 6.67 -4.47
CA GLU A 111 3.27 7.40 -4.83
C GLU A 111 2.92 8.89 -4.93
N TYR A 112 3.73 9.74 -4.33
CA TYR A 112 3.52 11.19 -4.37
C TYR A 112 4.85 11.91 -4.40
N ASP A 113 4.88 12.99 -5.17
CA ASP A 113 6.00 13.91 -5.18
C ASP A 113 5.76 15.03 -4.17
N VAL A 114 6.70 15.22 -3.27
CA VAL A 114 6.70 16.37 -2.37
C VAL A 114 7.36 17.54 -3.11
N GLN A 115 6.55 18.45 -3.61
CA GLN A 115 7.07 19.71 -4.16
C GLN A 115 7.31 20.68 -3.02
N ALA A 116 8.56 21.11 -2.87
CA ALA A 116 8.89 22.21 -1.97
C ALA A 116 8.17 23.50 -2.45
N PHE A 117 7.66 24.26 -1.51
CA PHE A 117 7.08 25.56 -1.85
C PHE A 117 8.20 26.52 -2.25
N ASN A 118 7.96 27.33 -3.28
CA ASN A 118 8.78 28.53 -3.47
C ASN A 118 8.49 29.52 -2.32
N VAL A 119 9.41 30.42 -2.06
CA VAL A 119 9.34 31.32 -0.89
C VAL A 119 8.07 32.19 -0.91
N GLU A 120 7.62 32.65 -2.06
CA GLU A 120 6.41 33.45 -2.21
C GLU A 120 5.16 32.67 -1.81
N LYS A 121 5.03 31.44 -2.32
CA LYS A 121 3.92 30.56 -1.97
C LYS A 121 3.97 30.10 -0.52
N ALA A 122 5.17 29.89 0.01
CA ALA A 122 5.38 29.54 1.42
C ALA A 122 4.92 30.69 2.35
N ARG A 123 5.11 31.95 1.96
CA ARG A 123 4.60 33.14 2.70
C ARG A 123 3.07 33.19 2.80
N GLU A 124 2.35 32.66 1.82
CA GLU A 124 0.88 32.55 1.87
C GLU A 124 0.45 31.33 2.71
N VAL A 125 1.13 30.21 2.50
CA VAL A 125 0.80 28.95 3.16
C VAL A 125 1.04 29.04 4.67
N ILE A 126 2.10 29.72 5.14
CA ILE A 126 2.41 29.86 6.57
C ILE A 126 1.29 30.57 7.34
N LYS A 127 0.55 31.47 6.70
CA LYS A 127 -0.56 32.23 7.29
C LYS A 127 -1.83 31.38 7.46
N THR A 128 -2.03 30.39 6.59
CA THR A 128 -3.30 29.67 6.50
C THR A 128 -3.17 28.20 6.89
N ARG A 129 -2.05 27.56 6.53
CA ARG A 129 -1.82 26.11 6.69
C ARG A 129 -0.34 25.83 6.99
N PRO A 130 0.23 26.35 8.12
CA PRO A 130 1.65 26.21 8.44
C PRO A 130 2.12 24.76 8.54
N GLN A 131 1.25 23.83 8.91
CA GLN A 131 1.54 22.38 8.98
C GLN A 131 1.95 21.74 7.63
N LYS A 132 1.82 22.46 6.53
CA LYS A 132 2.26 22.02 5.19
C LYS A 132 3.69 22.42 4.86
N LEU A 133 4.31 23.24 5.67
CA LEU A 133 5.68 23.70 5.49
C LEU A 133 6.63 22.91 6.39
N SER A 134 7.80 22.59 5.83
CA SER A 134 8.94 22.12 6.59
C SER A 134 9.56 23.26 7.42
N LEU A 135 10.32 22.93 8.46
CA LEU A 135 11.06 23.91 9.25
C LEU A 135 12.01 24.75 8.38
N GLN A 136 12.65 24.11 7.38
CA GLN A 136 13.55 24.80 6.43
C GLN A 136 12.80 25.82 5.58
N GLU A 137 11.61 25.48 5.09
CA GLU A 137 10.77 26.41 4.31
C GLU A 137 10.30 27.60 5.17
N MET A 138 9.94 27.36 6.44
CA MET A 138 9.60 28.43 7.38
C MET A 138 10.80 29.35 7.61
N TYR A 139 12.00 28.79 7.76
CA TYR A 139 13.23 29.58 7.89
C TYR A 139 13.49 30.46 6.66
N LEU A 140 13.31 29.93 5.45
CA LEU A 140 13.44 30.70 4.22
C LEU A 140 12.39 31.83 4.12
N VAL A 141 11.17 31.59 4.61
CA VAL A 141 10.12 32.63 4.71
C VAL A 141 10.55 33.72 5.70
N ALA A 142 11.08 33.35 6.87
CA ALA A 142 11.56 34.33 7.85
C ALA A 142 12.62 35.25 7.26
N GLN A 143 13.56 34.72 6.46
CA GLN A 143 14.61 35.51 5.82
C GLN A 143 14.10 36.56 4.81
N THR A 144 12.86 36.47 4.37
CA THR A 144 12.25 37.49 3.49
C THR A 144 11.78 38.73 4.23
N TYR A 145 11.77 38.70 5.55
CA TYR A 145 11.40 39.83 6.39
C TYR A 145 12.62 40.47 7.04
N PRO A 146 12.58 41.77 7.36
CA PRO A 146 13.64 42.42 8.12
C PRO A 146 13.83 41.70 9.47
N LYS A 147 15.09 41.40 9.84
CA LYS A 147 15.42 40.78 11.12
C LYS A 147 14.84 41.57 12.28
N GLY A 148 14.12 40.91 13.18
CA GLY A 148 13.48 41.55 14.35
C GLY A 148 12.14 42.24 14.05
N SER A 149 11.64 42.22 12.82
CA SER A 149 10.29 42.67 12.53
C SER A 149 9.23 41.76 13.16
N ALA A 150 8.01 42.25 13.28
CA ALA A 150 6.90 41.47 13.83
C ALA A 150 6.63 40.20 12.96
N GLU A 151 6.72 40.35 11.64
CA GLU A 151 6.56 39.24 10.69
C GLU A 151 7.68 38.21 10.84
N PHE A 152 8.93 38.65 10.95
CA PHE A 152 10.07 37.77 11.20
C PHE A 152 9.86 36.92 12.49
N ASN A 153 9.53 37.58 13.60
CA ASN A 153 9.31 36.90 14.87
C ASN A 153 8.10 35.96 14.83
N ASN A 154 7.00 36.35 14.16
CA ASN A 154 5.82 35.52 14.04
C ASN A 154 6.09 34.21 13.29
N VAL A 155 6.98 34.20 12.28
CA VAL A 155 7.36 32.96 11.60
C VAL A 155 8.05 31.99 12.57
N PHE A 156 8.95 32.47 13.43
CA PHE A 156 9.60 31.64 14.44
C PHE A 156 8.62 31.15 15.52
N ASP A 157 7.66 31.97 15.93
CA ASP A 157 6.62 31.55 16.87
C ASP A 157 5.76 30.42 16.29
N ILE A 158 5.48 30.48 15.00
CA ILE A 158 4.78 29.40 14.30
C ILE A 158 5.67 28.16 14.23
N ALA A 159 6.94 28.29 13.85
CA ALA A 159 7.88 27.19 13.73
C ALA A 159 8.06 26.43 15.05
N VAL A 160 8.25 27.13 16.17
CA VAL A 160 8.37 26.53 17.50
C VAL A 160 7.11 25.75 17.90
N ARG A 161 5.93 26.26 17.55
CA ARG A 161 4.67 25.54 17.83
C ARG A 161 4.47 24.30 16.97
N MET A 162 4.95 24.34 15.73
CA MET A 162 4.80 23.23 14.78
C MET A 162 5.87 22.13 14.97
N PHE A 163 7.06 22.51 15.45
CA PHE A 163 8.23 21.64 15.60
C PHE A 163 8.85 21.78 16.99
N PRO A 164 8.12 21.38 18.07
CA PRO A 164 8.56 21.63 19.45
C PRO A 164 9.81 20.83 19.86
N GLU A 165 10.08 19.73 19.18
CA GLU A 165 11.24 18.86 19.47
C GLU A 165 12.50 19.24 18.67
N ASP A 166 12.36 20.09 17.64
CA ASP A 166 13.47 20.54 16.83
C ASP A 166 14.17 21.72 17.49
N LYS A 167 15.50 21.65 17.61
CA LYS A 167 16.31 22.80 18.06
C LYS A 167 16.47 23.76 16.89
N LEU A 168 15.89 24.93 17.00
CA LEU A 168 16.11 26.06 16.09
C LEU A 168 17.49 26.67 16.26
#